data_cbbf940cafaa194667b29f7a29ce1983
#
_entry.id   cbbf940cafaa194667b29f7a29ce1983
#
_cell.length_a   1.000
_cell.length_b   1.000
_cell.length_c   1.000
_cell.angle_alpha   90.00
_cell.angle_beta   90.00
_cell.angle_gamma   90.00
#
_symmetry.space_group_name_H-M   'P 1'
#
loop_
_entity.id
_entity.type
_entity.pdbx_description
1 polymer ?
#
loop_
_entity_poly.entity_id
_entity_poly.type
_entity_poly.pdbx_seq_one_letter_code
_entity_poly.pdbx_strand_id
1 'polypeptide(L)'
;LQNPDLPVIYPWKATNLPSATLQIMERNPYYWKIDPEGNQLPYIDRITHTLLGSAGETAVLKAIAGEVDMQERGLVIDNYTLLMENRNKGNYRVLRWPQGTGASPAILLNQNVKDPVLRKIFEDRRFRIALSLAINREEINQLFYLGLGEPRQASIISGAPFYDPEWEKAYAEYDPKKANEYLDKMGLTKRDKDGFRLRADGKTLILTIEYSGDRPYMEVIKKYWEAIGVKVFLKPLERSLYVTRAQAGEIEVGVWGFDRNVAILSDPGHLLGTVVEAPWAPLYATWYNTGGRGGEEPKGDIKRIYELWDKVKSTIDEKQRDRYFKEIINLHKKNIWMIGIVGEVPQLIVAKNNFRNIPDGLLWDDNIRSPKNARPEQFFFKK
;
A
#
# COMPACT_ATOMS: atom_id res chain seq x y z
N LEU A 1 -4.99 -7.79 -24.24
CA LEU A 1 -3.54 -8.07 -24.21
C LEU A 1 -3.21 -9.60 -24.34
N GLN A 2 -3.99 -10.33 -25.11
CA GLN A 2 -3.74 -11.76 -25.33
C GLN A 2 -3.10 -12.07 -26.69
N ASN A 3 -2.84 -11.04 -27.49
CA ASN A 3 -2.26 -11.19 -28.83
C ASN A 3 -0.74 -10.98 -28.78
N PRO A 4 0.09 -12.02 -28.98
CA PRO A 4 1.55 -11.89 -29.04
C PRO A 4 2.02 -11.14 -30.30
N ASP A 5 1.19 -11.06 -31.35
CA ASP A 5 1.51 -10.35 -32.59
C ASP A 5 1.20 -8.86 -32.55
N LEU A 6 0.74 -8.35 -31.39
CA LEU A 6 0.45 -6.92 -31.22
C LEU A 6 1.73 -6.09 -31.48
N PRO A 7 1.72 -5.15 -32.42
CA PRO A 7 2.84 -4.23 -32.63
C PRO A 7 3.14 -3.42 -31.37
N VAL A 8 4.39 -3.38 -30.95
CA VAL A 8 4.82 -2.68 -29.72
C VAL A 8 6.03 -1.81 -30.00
N ILE A 9 6.11 -0.68 -29.29
CA ILE A 9 7.27 0.24 -29.31
C ILE A 9 8.25 -0.03 -28.16
N TYR A 10 8.02 -1.10 -27.40
CA TYR A 10 8.84 -1.49 -26.25
C TYR A 10 10.12 -2.23 -26.68
N PRO A 11 11.15 -2.29 -25.82
CA PRO A 11 12.42 -2.92 -26.16
C PRO A 11 12.31 -4.43 -26.42
N TRP A 12 11.33 -5.09 -25.81
CA TRP A 12 11.02 -6.51 -26.05
C TRP A 12 9.54 -6.67 -26.41
N LYS A 13 9.25 -7.70 -27.17
CA LYS A 13 7.89 -8.15 -27.48
C LYS A 13 7.66 -9.57 -26.96
N ALA A 14 6.48 -9.85 -26.47
CA ALA A 14 6.08 -11.21 -26.11
C ALA A 14 6.01 -12.10 -27.35
N THR A 15 6.47 -13.35 -27.23
CA THR A 15 6.46 -14.33 -28.33
C THR A 15 5.51 -15.49 -28.05
N ASN A 16 4.90 -15.53 -26.87
CA ASN A 16 3.91 -16.53 -26.49
C ASN A 16 2.75 -15.90 -25.70
N LEU A 17 1.69 -16.69 -25.50
CA LEU A 17 0.48 -16.24 -24.81
C LEU A 17 0.75 -15.92 -23.33
N PRO A 18 0.09 -14.92 -22.76
CA PRO A 18 0.22 -14.56 -21.32
C PRO A 18 -0.17 -15.67 -20.36
N SER A 19 -0.91 -16.69 -20.81
CA SER A 19 -1.31 -17.85 -20.01
C SER A 19 -0.24 -18.94 -19.91
N ALA A 20 0.85 -18.84 -20.69
CA ALA A 20 1.93 -19.83 -20.62
C ALA A 20 2.68 -19.73 -19.28
N THR A 21 3.04 -20.87 -18.70
CA THR A 21 3.81 -20.92 -17.44
C THR A 21 5.17 -20.24 -17.56
N LEU A 22 5.81 -20.32 -18.72
CA LEU A 22 7.02 -19.62 -19.07
C LEU A 22 6.70 -18.52 -20.08
N GLN A 23 6.74 -17.27 -19.65
CA GLN A 23 6.60 -16.11 -20.52
C GLN A 23 7.94 -15.82 -21.20
N ILE A 24 7.93 -15.67 -22.51
CA ILE A 24 9.12 -15.40 -23.32
C ILE A 24 8.93 -14.06 -24.03
N MET A 25 9.91 -13.19 -23.88
CA MET A 25 9.98 -11.94 -24.62
C MET A 25 11.31 -11.87 -25.35
N GLU A 26 11.26 -11.47 -26.62
CA GLU A 26 12.44 -11.32 -27.46
C GLU A 26 12.66 -9.87 -27.84
N ARG A 27 13.93 -9.54 -28.09
CA ARG A 27 14.37 -8.21 -28.50
C ARG A 27 13.55 -7.74 -29.70
N ASN A 28 13.05 -6.50 -29.58
CA ASN A 28 12.34 -5.85 -30.68
C ASN A 28 13.34 -5.24 -31.66
N PRO A 29 13.48 -5.73 -32.89
CA PRO A 29 14.45 -5.22 -33.88
C PRO A 29 14.13 -3.79 -34.34
N TYR A 30 12.91 -3.31 -34.08
CA TYR A 30 12.46 -1.95 -34.42
C TYR A 30 12.51 -1.01 -33.21
N TYR A 31 13.16 -1.41 -32.10
CA TYR A 31 13.28 -0.51 -30.96
C TYR A 31 14.15 0.69 -31.31
N TRP A 32 13.66 1.86 -31.02
CA TRP A 32 14.17 3.14 -31.55
C TRP A 32 15.35 3.75 -30.78
N LYS A 33 15.64 3.26 -29.57
CA LYS A 33 16.73 3.80 -28.75
C LYS A 33 18.07 3.18 -29.11
N ILE A 34 19.09 4.02 -29.09
CA ILE A 34 20.50 3.66 -29.22
C ILE A 34 21.28 4.15 -27.99
N ASP A 35 22.44 3.56 -27.75
CA ASP A 35 23.43 4.07 -26.80
C ASP A 35 24.29 5.21 -27.43
N PRO A 36 25.19 5.88 -26.64
CA PRO A 36 26.05 6.93 -27.17
C PRO A 36 27.03 6.48 -28.28
N GLU A 37 27.33 5.17 -28.37
CA GLU A 37 28.19 4.60 -29.41
C GLU A 37 27.42 4.15 -30.66
N GLY A 38 26.08 4.34 -30.68
CA GLY A 38 25.21 4.01 -31.79
C GLY A 38 24.71 2.56 -31.80
N ASN A 39 24.97 1.78 -30.74
CA ASN A 39 24.43 0.41 -30.65
C ASN A 39 22.94 0.44 -30.29
N GLN A 40 22.14 -0.32 -31.04
CA GLN A 40 20.71 -0.41 -30.75
C GLN A 40 20.44 -1.18 -29.46
N LEU A 41 19.63 -0.58 -28.58
CA LEU A 41 19.09 -1.23 -27.38
C LEU A 41 17.89 -2.16 -27.72
N PRO A 42 17.54 -3.12 -26.86
CA PRO A 42 18.20 -3.49 -25.60
C PRO A 42 19.45 -4.36 -25.82
N TYR A 43 20.33 -4.44 -24.84
CA TYR A 43 21.51 -5.34 -24.90
C TYR A 43 21.15 -6.81 -24.68
N ILE A 44 20.05 -7.10 -23.98
CA ILE A 44 19.57 -8.45 -23.69
C ILE A 44 18.63 -8.92 -24.81
N ASP A 45 18.95 -10.05 -25.45
CA ASP A 45 18.17 -10.58 -26.56
C ASP A 45 16.85 -11.21 -26.12
N ARG A 46 16.83 -11.86 -24.94
CA ARG A 46 15.67 -12.61 -24.46
C ARG A 46 15.46 -12.41 -22.96
N ILE A 47 14.20 -12.24 -22.57
CA ILE A 47 13.75 -12.25 -21.17
C ILE A 47 12.79 -13.41 -21.00
N THR A 48 12.97 -14.19 -19.93
CA THR A 48 12.06 -15.25 -19.53
C THR A 48 11.51 -14.96 -18.14
N HIS A 49 10.18 -15.09 -17.99
CA HIS A 49 9.49 -15.01 -16.70
C HIS A 49 8.75 -16.31 -16.44
N THR A 50 9.08 -16.97 -15.34
CA THR A 50 8.32 -18.14 -14.89
C THR A 50 7.14 -17.67 -14.05
N LEU A 51 5.93 -18.06 -14.43
CA LEU A 51 4.72 -17.80 -13.65
C LEU A 51 4.70 -18.74 -12.43
N LEU A 52 4.71 -18.16 -11.24
CA LEU A 52 4.69 -18.91 -9.97
C LEU A 52 3.28 -18.88 -9.38
N GLY A 53 2.77 -20.02 -8.92
CA GLY A 53 1.43 -20.14 -8.33
C GLY A 53 1.30 -19.42 -6.96
N SER A 54 2.34 -19.53 -6.10
CA SER A 54 2.50 -18.75 -4.87
C SER A 54 3.80 -17.98 -4.95
N ALA A 55 3.70 -16.67 -5.16
CA ALA A 55 4.83 -15.87 -5.65
C ALA A 55 6.00 -15.74 -4.66
N GLY A 56 5.73 -15.57 -3.36
CA GLY A 56 6.75 -15.18 -2.40
C GLY A 56 7.84 -16.23 -2.15
N GLU A 57 7.48 -17.36 -1.57
CA GLU A 57 8.45 -18.38 -1.13
C GLU A 57 9.24 -18.98 -2.29
N THR A 58 8.55 -19.35 -3.37
CA THR A 58 9.19 -19.93 -4.54
C THR A 58 10.16 -18.94 -5.21
N ALA A 59 9.84 -17.64 -5.24
CA ALA A 59 10.73 -16.63 -5.77
C ALA A 59 12.02 -16.50 -4.92
N VAL A 60 11.89 -16.56 -3.59
CA VAL A 60 13.03 -16.54 -2.67
C VAL A 60 13.91 -17.78 -2.88
N LEU A 61 13.33 -18.98 -2.95
CA LEU A 61 14.08 -20.22 -3.17
C LEU A 61 14.86 -20.20 -4.51
N LYS A 62 14.23 -19.73 -5.59
CA LYS A 62 14.90 -19.58 -6.89
C LYS A 62 16.02 -18.54 -6.86
N ALA A 63 15.83 -17.45 -6.12
CA ALA A 63 16.89 -16.45 -5.92
C ALA A 63 18.09 -17.07 -5.17
N ILE A 64 17.87 -17.79 -4.07
CA ILE A 64 18.90 -18.47 -3.29
C ILE A 64 19.65 -19.54 -4.12
N ALA A 65 18.92 -20.27 -4.97
CA ALA A 65 19.50 -21.24 -5.89
C ALA A 65 20.32 -20.60 -7.03
N GLY A 66 20.28 -19.27 -7.18
CA GLY A 66 20.94 -18.55 -8.27
C GLY A 66 20.26 -18.75 -9.62
N GLU A 67 18.98 -19.12 -9.64
CA GLU A 67 18.22 -19.39 -10.87
C GLU A 67 17.60 -18.12 -11.49
N VAL A 68 17.72 -16.98 -10.84
CA VAL A 68 17.19 -15.70 -11.35
C VAL A 68 18.33 -14.71 -11.59
N ASP A 69 18.23 -13.96 -12.69
CA ASP A 69 19.20 -12.89 -12.97
C ASP A 69 18.82 -11.59 -12.27
N MET A 70 17.51 -11.31 -12.17
CA MET A 70 16.93 -10.23 -11.38
C MET A 70 15.53 -10.61 -10.90
N GLN A 71 15.24 -10.31 -9.63
CA GLN A 71 13.90 -10.46 -9.06
C GLN A 71 13.62 -9.30 -8.12
N GLU A 72 12.40 -8.76 -8.19
CA GLU A 72 11.94 -7.70 -7.29
C GLU A 72 10.58 -8.05 -6.65
N ARG A 73 9.59 -8.45 -7.43
CA ARG A 73 8.26 -8.80 -6.92
C ARG A 73 8.26 -10.11 -6.13
N GLY A 74 7.49 -10.13 -5.03
CA GLY A 74 7.40 -11.28 -4.14
C GLY A 74 8.57 -11.44 -3.16
N LEU A 75 9.55 -10.53 -3.19
CA LEU A 75 10.59 -10.43 -2.16
C LEU A 75 10.14 -9.40 -1.12
N VAL A 76 9.87 -9.86 0.08
CA VAL A 76 9.46 -9.02 1.22
C VAL A 76 10.60 -8.87 2.22
N ILE A 77 10.50 -7.89 3.10
CA ILE A 77 11.57 -7.57 4.06
C ILE A 77 11.90 -8.76 5.00
N ASP A 78 10.92 -9.61 5.31
CA ASP A 78 11.12 -10.82 6.12
C ASP A 78 12.13 -11.79 5.50
N ASN A 79 12.30 -11.73 4.18
CA ASN A 79 13.27 -12.57 3.45
C ASN A 79 14.69 -12.00 3.49
N TYR A 80 14.89 -10.80 4.05
CA TYR A 80 16.17 -10.07 3.96
C TYR A 80 17.35 -10.87 4.53
N THR A 81 17.21 -11.37 5.74
CA THR A 81 18.28 -12.14 6.41
C THR A 81 18.63 -13.39 5.60
N LEU A 82 17.62 -14.16 5.19
CA LEU A 82 17.81 -15.38 4.41
C LEU A 82 18.48 -15.12 3.06
N LEU A 83 18.09 -14.06 2.36
CA LEU A 83 18.72 -13.65 1.11
C LEU A 83 20.16 -13.19 1.32
N MET A 84 20.45 -12.45 2.39
CA MET A 84 21.80 -11.97 2.70
C MET A 84 22.76 -13.12 3.08
N GLU A 85 22.31 -14.12 3.82
CA GLU A 85 23.09 -15.29 4.19
C GLU A 85 23.50 -16.12 2.96
N ASN A 86 22.63 -16.25 1.99
CA ASN A 86 22.84 -17.09 0.80
C ASN A 86 23.43 -16.35 -0.41
N ARG A 87 23.71 -15.03 -0.31
CA ARG A 87 24.13 -14.21 -1.46
C ARG A 87 25.42 -14.70 -2.15
N ASN A 88 26.37 -15.23 -1.37
CA ASN A 88 27.63 -15.75 -1.92
C ASN A 88 27.40 -17.07 -2.68
N LYS A 89 26.61 -17.99 -2.11
CA LYS A 89 26.24 -19.26 -2.72
C LYS A 89 25.46 -19.08 -4.02
N GLY A 90 24.48 -18.18 -4.02
CA GLY A 90 23.63 -17.88 -5.20
C GLY A 90 24.28 -16.92 -6.19
N ASN A 91 25.48 -16.38 -5.88
CA ASN A 91 26.21 -15.42 -6.70
C ASN A 91 25.38 -14.20 -7.09
N TYR A 92 24.72 -13.60 -6.10
CA TYR A 92 23.88 -12.40 -6.29
C TYR A 92 24.18 -11.34 -5.23
N ARG A 93 23.70 -10.12 -5.47
CA ARG A 93 23.62 -9.03 -4.50
C ARG A 93 22.17 -8.71 -4.18
N VAL A 94 21.93 -8.19 -2.97
CA VAL A 94 20.64 -7.72 -2.52
C VAL A 94 20.68 -6.20 -2.46
N LEU A 95 19.81 -5.55 -3.23
CA LEU A 95 19.64 -4.10 -3.23
C LEU A 95 18.38 -3.76 -2.44
N ARG A 96 18.34 -2.58 -1.85
CA ARG A 96 17.22 -2.05 -1.09
C ARG A 96 16.76 -0.76 -1.77
N TRP A 97 15.69 -0.84 -2.55
CA TRP A 97 15.13 0.33 -3.19
C TRP A 97 14.12 1.00 -2.27
N PRO A 98 14.20 2.32 -2.01
CA PRO A 98 13.16 3.05 -1.30
C PRO A 98 11.79 2.80 -1.94
N GLN A 99 10.77 2.53 -1.15
CA GLN A 99 9.43 2.23 -1.64
C GLN A 99 8.52 3.45 -1.55
N GLY A 100 7.71 3.68 -2.60
CA GLY A 100 6.73 4.74 -2.69
C GLY A 100 5.45 4.52 -1.87
N THR A 101 5.51 3.67 -0.85
CA THR A 101 4.35 3.32 -0.01
C THR A 101 4.40 4.10 1.29
N GLY A 102 3.43 4.99 1.49
CA GLY A 102 3.34 5.85 2.65
C GLY A 102 2.99 5.14 3.96
N ALA A 103 2.33 4.00 3.87
CA ALA A 103 2.13 3.06 5.00
C ALA A 103 1.81 1.66 4.48
N SER A 104 2.41 0.64 5.08
CA SER A 104 2.09 -0.77 4.87
C SER A 104 2.35 -1.54 6.18
N PRO A 105 1.29 -1.81 6.97
CA PRO A 105 -0.13 -1.63 6.62
C PRO A 105 -0.66 -0.22 6.85
N ALA A 106 -1.79 0.05 6.19
CA ALA A 106 -2.75 1.08 6.59
C ALA A 106 -4.06 0.38 6.98
N ILE A 107 -4.65 0.80 8.11
CA ILE A 107 -5.93 0.27 8.60
C ILE A 107 -7.04 1.28 8.24
N LEU A 108 -8.11 0.79 7.67
CA LEU A 108 -9.12 1.56 6.94
C LEU A 108 -10.50 1.32 7.56
N LEU A 109 -11.00 2.29 8.34
CA LEU A 109 -12.31 2.18 8.99
C LEU A 109 -13.41 2.64 8.02
N ASN A 110 -14.32 1.74 7.67
CA ASN A 110 -15.41 2.03 6.74
C ASN A 110 -16.42 3.05 7.30
N GLN A 111 -16.43 4.25 6.76
CA GLN A 111 -17.33 5.34 7.15
C GLN A 111 -18.78 5.08 6.71
N ASN A 112 -19.04 4.02 5.94
CA ASN A 112 -20.37 3.59 5.45
C ASN A 112 -20.82 2.26 6.07
N VAL A 113 -20.21 1.81 7.19
CA VAL A 113 -20.59 0.54 7.81
C VAL A 113 -22.10 0.47 8.06
N LYS A 114 -22.72 -0.70 7.79
CA LYS A 114 -24.17 -0.89 7.82
C LYS A 114 -24.78 -0.78 9.21
N ASP A 115 -24.04 -1.19 10.25
CA ASP A 115 -24.48 -1.08 11.64
C ASP A 115 -24.52 0.40 12.08
N PRO A 116 -25.68 0.98 12.36
CA PRO A 116 -25.82 2.41 12.62
C PRO A 116 -25.14 2.86 13.93
N VAL A 117 -24.99 1.98 14.91
CA VAL A 117 -24.31 2.30 16.17
C VAL A 117 -22.81 2.30 15.96
N LEU A 118 -22.28 1.29 15.27
CA LEU A 118 -20.88 1.20 14.92
C LEU A 118 -20.47 2.36 13.98
N ARG A 119 -21.35 2.71 13.04
CA ARG A 119 -21.14 3.83 12.12
C ARG A 119 -20.91 5.15 12.86
N LYS A 120 -21.76 5.48 13.85
CA LYS A 120 -21.57 6.68 14.68
C LYS A 120 -20.23 6.68 15.43
N ILE A 121 -19.77 5.50 15.84
CA ILE A 121 -18.45 5.35 16.49
C ILE A 121 -17.33 5.60 15.45
N PHE A 122 -17.43 5.05 14.25
CA PHE A 122 -16.42 5.22 13.20
C PHE A 122 -16.38 6.64 12.64
N GLU A 123 -17.52 7.33 12.55
CA GLU A 123 -17.61 8.73 12.13
C GLU A 123 -16.97 9.69 13.15
N ASP A 124 -16.91 9.33 14.43
CA ASP A 124 -16.24 10.14 15.44
C ASP A 124 -14.72 10.03 15.32
N ARG A 125 -14.07 11.13 14.95
CA ARG A 125 -12.60 11.17 14.81
C ARG A 125 -11.84 10.76 16.06
N ARG A 126 -12.44 10.97 17.26
CA ARG A 126 -11.82 10.62 18.55
C ARG A 126 -11.59 9.12 18.64
N PHE A 127 -12.49 8.31 18.05
CA PHE A 127 -12.31 6.87 17.97
C PHE A 127 -11.08 6.49 17.13
N ARG A 128 -10.96 7.06 15.93
CA ARG A 128 -9.82 6.78 15.05
C ARG A 128 -8.49 7.24 15.66
N ILE A 129 -8.50 8.42 16.33
CA ILE A 129 -7.33 8.90 17.08
C ILE A 129 -6.97 7.94 18.21
N ALA A 130 -7.94 7.47 18.99
CA ALA A 130 -7.70 6.51 20.08
C ALA A 130 -7.09 5.20 19.57
N LEU A 131 -7.64 4.63 18.48
CA LEU A 131 -7.07 3.44 17.85
C LEU A 131 -5.63 3.67 17.37
N SER A 132 -5.35 4.84 16.80
CA SER A 132 -4.00 5.21 16.35
C SER A 132 -3.00 5.31 17.48
N LEU A 133 -3.36 6.02 18.57
CA LEU A 133 -2.50 6.23 19.76
C LEU A 133 -2.24 4.92 20.52
N ALA A 134 -3.11 3.92 20.38
CA ALA A 134 -2.95 2.64 21.05
C ALA A 134 -1.89 1.74 20.41
N ILE A 135 -1.38 2.07 19.22
CA ILE A 135 -0.45 1.22 18.46
C ILE A 135 0.99 1.63 18.71
N ASN A 136 1.81 0.69 19.20
CA ASN A 136 3.26 0.87 19.28
C ASN A 136 3.90 0.53 17.92
N ARG A 137 4.04 1.56 17.09
CA ARG A 137 4.58 1.45 15.74
C ARG A 137 6.05 1.08 15.71
N GLU A 138 6.81 1.56 16.68
CA GLU A 138 8.23 1.24 16.82
C GLU A 138 8.43 -0.26 17.09
N GLU A 139 7.66 -0.83 18.01
CA GLU A 139 7.71 -2.27 18.29
C GLU A 139 7.36 -3.10 17.04
N ILE A 140 6.32 -2.71 16.29
CA ILE A 140 5.96 -3.38 15.04
C ILE A 140 7.09 -3.25 14.00
N ASN A 141 7.71 -2.07 13.88
CA ASN A 141 8.83 -1.86 12.97
C ASN A 141 10.02 -2.76 13.30
N GLN A 142 10.37 -2.88 14.57
CA GLN A 142 11.47 -3.76 15.00
C GLN A 142 11.16 -5.25 14.78
N LEU A 143 9.94 -5.69 15.14
CA LEU A 143 9.57 -7.11 15.08
C LEU A 143 9.35 -7.62 13.65
N PHE A 144 8.78 -6.81 12.76
CA PHE A 144 8.33 -7.26 11.43
C PHE A 144 9.02 -6.58 10.26
N TYR A 145 9.76 -5.51 10.49
CA TYR A 145 10.47 -4.77 9.43
C TYR A 145 11.95 -4.55 9.73
N LEU A 146 12.49 -5.25 10.75
CA LEU A 146 13.91 -5.19 11.13
C LEU A 146 14.40 -3.76 11.43
N GLY A 147 13.50 -2.87 11.84
CA GLY A 147 13.80 -1.45 12.02
C GLY A 147 14.10 -0.68 10.73
N LEU A 148 13.80 -1.25 9.56
CA LEU A 148 14.14 -0.66 8.25
C LEU A 148 13.04 0.19 7.64
N GLY A 149 11.85 0.25 8.26
CA GLY A 149 10.76 1.13 7.87
C GLY A 149 10.68 2.37 8.76
N GLU A 150 9.78 3.29 8.41
CA GLU A 150 9.47 4.50 9.19
C GLU A 150 8.13 4.32 9.93
N PRO A 151 8.11 4.33 11.28
CA PRO A 151 6.88 4.42 12.07
C PRO A 151 6.12 5.71 11.78
N ARG A 152 4.94 5.62 11.14
CA ARG A 152 4.24 6.80 10.62
C ARG A 152 2.75 6.60 10.38
N GLN A 153 2.04 7.69 10.14
CA GLN A 153 0.69 7.66 9.59
C GLN A 153 0.67 7.27 8.09
N ALA A 154 -0.54 6.94 7.60
CA ALA A 154 -0.79 6.78 6.17
C ALA A 154 -0.75 8.15 5.49
N SER A 155 0.46 8.65 5.24
CA SER A 155 0.75 9.95 4.66
C SER A 155 1.64 9.81 3.42
N ILE A 156 1.76 10.88 2.64
CA ILE A 156 2.63 10.91 1.46
C ILE A 156 4.09 10.74 1.90
N ILE A 157 4.86 9.97 1.13
CA ILE A 157 6.25 9.63 1.45
C ILE A 157 7.17 10.86 1.47
N SER A 158 8.28 10.75 2.22
CA SER A 158 9.34 11.74 2.21
C SER A 158 9.92 11.92 0.80
N GLY A 159 10.22 13.16 0.41
CA GLY A 159 10.76 13.46 -0.91
C GLY A 159 9.75 13.48 -2.08
N ALA A 160 8.49 13.07 -1.88
CA ALA A 160 7.43 13.24 -2.88
C ALA A 160 6.76 14.63 -2.78
N PRO A 161 6.17 15.14 -3.90
CA PRO A 161 5.35 16.33 -3.84
C PRO A 161 4.22 16.20 -2.81
N PHE A 162 3.93 17.30 -2.10
CA PHE A 162 2.90 17.35 -1.04
C PHE A 162 3.21 16.54 0.22
N TYR A 163 4.43 16.09 0.43
CA TYR A 163 4.85 15.55 1.71
C TYR A 163 4.59 16.55 2.85
N ASP A 164 4.00 16.06 3.93
CA ASP A 164 3.68 16.85 5.13
C ASP A 164 4.18 16.08 6.37
N PRO A 165 5.29 16.55 7.00
CA PRO A 165 5.85 15.90 8.19
C PRO A 165 4.92 15.97 9.41
N GLU A 166 4.00 16.94 9.48
CA GLU A 166 3.01 16.98 10.55
C GLU A 166 1.94 15.91 10.38
N TRP A 167 1.54 15.61 9.11
CA TRP A 167 0.62 14.51 8.85
C TRP A 167 1.27 13.16 9.13
N GLU A 168 2.53 12.98 8.76
CA GLU A 168 3.30 11.78 9.05
C GLU A 168 3.28 11.40 10.52
N LYS A 169 3.37 12.42 11.40
CA LYS A 169 3.44 12.25 12.86
C LYS A 169 2.12 12.44 13.58
N ALA A 170 1.04 12.83 12.89
CA ALA A 170 -0.25 13.13 13.50
C ALA A 170 -0.82 11.92 14.25
N TYR A 171 -0.85 11.97 15.58
CA TYR A 171 -1.33 10.88 16.45
C TYR A 171 -0.62 9.54 16.20
N ALA A 172 0.66 9.58 15.78
CA ALA A 172 1.48 8.39 15.54
C ALA A 172 2.26 7.93 16.78
N GLU A 173 2.30 8.76 17.82
CA GLU A 173 2.87 8.41 19.12
C GLU A 173 2.13 7.23 19.78
N TYR A 174 2.83 6.45 20.60
CA TYR A 174 2.24 5.39 21.43
C TYR A 174 1.82 5.97 22.78
N ASP A 175 0.53 6.15 22.98
CA ASP A 175 -0.05 6.66 24.22
C ASP A 175 -1.41 5.99 24.52
N PRO A 176 -1.39 4.75 25.07
CA PRO A 176 -2.63 4.03 25.42
C PRO A 176 -3.44 4.70 26.51
N LYS A 177 -2.83 5.56 27.36
CA LYS A 177 -3.55 6.34 28.37
C LYS A 177 -4.42 7.38 27.69
N LYS A 178 -3.85 8.18 26.81
CA LYS A 178 -4.56 9.19 26.02
C LYS A 178 -5.61 8.53 25.10
N ALA A 179 -5.33 7.34 24.56
CA ALA A 179 -6.30 6.56 23.79
C ALA A 179 -7.56 6.25 24.64
N ASN A 180 -7.38 5.76 25.89
CA ASN A 180 -8.48 5.50 26.80
C ASN A 180 -9.25 6.79 27.14
N GLU A 181 -8.57 7.92 27.35
CA GLU A 181 -9.22 9.21 27.62
C GLU A 181 -10.13 9.65 26.44
N TYR A 182 -9.70 9.44 25.18
CA TYR A 182 -10.52 9.72 24.02
C TYR A 182 -11.78 8.85 23.99
N LEU A 183 -11.65 7.53 24.24
CA LEU A 183 -12.78 6.62 24.29
C LEU A 183 -13.77 6.95 25.43
N ASP A 184 -13.24 7.35 26.59
CA ASP A 184 -14.06 7.76 27.73
C ASP A 184 -14.84 9.05 27.44
N LYS A 185 -14.21 10.04 26.78
CA LYS A 185 -14.86 11.28 26.31
C LYS A 185 -15.94 11.02 25.23
N MET A 186 -15.92 9.87 24.57
CA MET A 186 -17.00 9.43 23.67
C MET A 186 -18.17 8.77 24.40
N GLY A 187 -18.07 8.56 25.72
CA GLY A 187 -19.06 7.85 26.52
C GLY A 187 -18.92 6.32 26.48
N LEU A 188 -17.85 5.79 25.91
CA LEU A 188 -17.56 4.34 25.86
C LEU A 188 -16.91 3.88 27.20
N THR A 189 -17.50 4.21 28.33
CA THR A 189 -16.95 3.97 29.68
C THR A 189 -17.38 2.65 30.29
N LYS A 190 -18.55 2.15 29.91
CA LYS A 190 -19.06 0.85 30.41
C LYS A 190 -18.30 -0.31 29.78
N ARG A 191 -18.09 -1.39 30.55
CA ARG A 191 -17.38 -2.58 30.10
C ARG A 191 -18.22 -3.83 30.36
N ASP A 192 -18.02 -4.85 29.55
CA ASP A 192 -18.56 -6.18 29.78
C ASP A 192 -17.73 -6.93 30.83
N LYS A 193 -18.12 -8.19 31.12
CA LYS A 193 -17.46 -9.05 32.11
C LYS A 193 -16.01 -9.39 31.78
N ASP A 194 -15.65 -9.30 30.48
CA ASP A 194 -14.31 -9.61 29.97
C ASP A 194 -13.43 -8.34 29.87
N GLY A 195 -13.98 -7.16 30.28
CA GLY A 195 -13.27 -5.90 30.30
C GLY A 195 -13.36 -5.09 29.01
N PHE A 196 -14.09 -5.57 28.00
CA PHE A 196 -14.27 -4.84 26.74
C PHE A 196 -15.35 -3.76 26.87
N ARG A 197 -15.18 -2.64 26.17
CA ARG A 197 -16.11 -1.50 26.17
C ARG A 197 -17.45 -1.87 25.57
N LEU A 198 -18.51 -1.27 26.11
CA LEU A 198 -19.86 -1.42 25.58
C LEU A 198 -20.23 -0.24 24.69
N ARG A 199 -20.94 -0.55 23.61
CA ARG A 199 -21.58 0.43 22.72
C ARG A 199 -22.83 1.02 23.37
N ALA A 200 -23.39 2.07 22.77
CA ALA A 200 -24.61 2.73 23.28
C ALA A 200 -25.83 1.79 23.36
N ASP A 201 -25.88 0.74 22.52
CA ASP A 201 -26.93 -0.28 22.51
C ASP A 201 -26.67 -1.42 23.53
N GLY A 202 -25.66 -1.31 24.36
CA GLY A 202 -25.31 -2.28 25.40
C GLY A 202 -24.51 -3.49 24.91
N LYS A 203 -24.23 -3.62 23.62
CA LYS A 203 -23.40 -4.70 23.07
C LYS A 203 -21.93 -4.40 23.25
N THR A 204 -21.11 -5.43 23.35
CA THR A 204 -19.65 -5.29 23.32
C THR A 204 -19.19 -4.58 22.04
N LEU A 205 -18.25 -3.64 22.19
CA LEU A 205 -17.61 -2.98 21.04
C LEU A 205 -16.62 -3.95 20.39
N ILE A 206 -17.00 -4.47 19.25
CA ILE A 206 -16.23 -5.45 18.48
C ILE A 206 -15.91 -4.85 17.12
N LEU A 207 -14.69 -5.03 16.67
CA LEU A 207 -14.24 -4.72 15.30
C LEU A 207 -13.87 -5.99 14.57
N THR A 208 -14.42 -6.19 13.38
CA THR A 208 -13.99 -7.25 12.46
C THR A 208 -13.00 -6.65 11.47
N ILE A 209 -11.74 -7.11 11.54
CA ILE A 209 -10.69 -6.65 10.63
C ILE A 209 -10.50 -7.70 9.54
N GLU A 210 -10.82 -7.31 8.30
CA GLU A 210 -10.68 -8.16 7.12
C GLU A 210 -9.45 -7.75 6.31
N TYR A 211 -8.63 -8.74 5.91
CA TYR A 211 -7.40 -8.50 5.16
C TYR A 211 -7.03 -9.70 4.29
N SER A 212 -6.18 -9.48 3.29
CA SER A 212 -5.68 -10.57 2.45
C SER A 212 -4.18 -10.79 2.68
N GLY A 213 -3.74 -12.04 2.48
CA GLY A 213 -2.36 -12.47 2.69
C GLY A 213 -2.00 -12.71 4.15
N ASP A 214 -0.76 -13.15 4.36
CA ASP A 214 -0.21 -13.34 5.71
C ASP A 214 0.22 -11.99 6.29
N ARG A 215 -0.29 -11.66 7.47
CA ARG A 215 -0.04 -10.38 8.15
C ARG A 215 0.08 -10.59 9.66
N PRO A 216 1.18 -11.19 10.11
CA PRO A 216 1.38 -11.56 11.53
C PRO A 216 1.33 -10.37 12.49
N TYR A 217 1.69 -9.17 12.04
CA TYR A 217 1.58 -7.95 12.85
C TYR A 217 0.13 -7.60 13.25
N MET A 218 -0.88 -8.17 12.59
CA MET A 218 -2.28 -7.93 12.97
C MET A 218 -2.63 -8.52 14.34
N GLU A 219 -2.00 -9.61 14.76
CA GLU A 219 -2.16 -10.16 16.11
C GLU A 219 -1.60 -9.20 17.18
N VAL A 220 -0.54 -8.49 16.88
CA VAL A 220 0.04 -7.48 17.79
C VAL A 220 -0.89 -6.25 17.87
N ILE A 221 -1.40 -5.77 16.74
CA ILE A 221 -2.37 -4.66 16.69
C ILE A 221 -3.65 -5.02 17.45
N LYS A 222 -4.15 -6.25 17.29
CA LYS A 222 -5.28 -6.76 18.07
C LYS A 222 -5.01 -6.63 19.57
N LYS A 223 -3.87 -7.08 20.07
CA LYS A 223 -3.51 -6.96 21.49
C LYS A 223 -3.52 -5.51 21.99
N TYR A 224 -3.00 -4.58 21.19
CA TYR A 224 -3.04 -3.15 21.56
C TYR A 224 -4.45 -2.61 21.67
N TRP A 225 -5.33 -2.94 20.72
CA TRP A 225 -6.71 -2.47 20.76
C TRP A 225 -7.54 -3.16 21.87
N GLU A 226 -7.30 -4.43 22.12
CA GLU A 226 -7.93 -5.14 23.24
C GLU A 226 -7.47 -4.59 24.60
N ALA A 227 -6.23 -4.13 24.74
CA ALA A 227 -5.72 -3.47 25.95
C ALA A 227 -6.45 -2.16 26.29
N ILE A 228 -6.99 -1.45 25.30
CA ILE A 228 -7.84 -0.27 25.52
C ILE A 228 -9.34 -0.60 25.55
N GLY A 229 -9.70 -1.87 25.55
CA GLY A 229 -11.07 -2.39 25.68
C GLY A 229 -11.85 -2.47 24.37
N VAL A 230 -11.22 -2.46 23.22
CA VAL A 230 -11.84 -2.68 21.91
C VAL A 230 -11.59 -4.13 21.47
N LYS A 231 -12.63 -4.96 21.47
CA LYS A 231 -12.51 -6.38 21.07
C LYS A 231 -12.27 -6.49 19.57
N VAL A 232 -11.38 -7.39 19.15
CA VAL A 232 -10.99 -7.55 17.74
C VAL A 232 -11.15 -8.98 17.26
N PHE A 233 -11.82 -9.15 16.12
CA PHE A 233 -11.81 -10.38 15.35
C PHE A 233 -10.98 -10.17 14.08
N LEU A 234 -9.96 -11.01 13.89
CA LEU A 234 -9.15 -11.03 12.68
C LEU A 234 -9.73 -12.03 11.69
N LYS A 235 -9.93 -11.59 10.44
CA LYS A 235 -10.54 -12.41 9.39
C LYS A 235 -9.70 -12.34 8.12
N PRO A 236 -8.68 -13.21 7.99
CA PRO A 236 -7.94 -13.34 6.75
C PRO A 236 -8.85 -13.87 5.63
N LEU A 237 -8.72 -13.28 4.45
CA LEU A 237 -9.52 -13.64 3.27
C LEU A 237 -8.59 -13.92 2.08
N GLU A 238 -9.06 -14.74 1.17
CA GLU A 238 -8.47 -14.80 -0.17
C GLU A 238 -8.67 -13.43 -0.86
N ARG A 239 -7.71 -13.02 -1.70
CA ARG A 239 -7.66 -11.68 -2.26
C ARG A 239 -8.91 -11.32 -3.10
N SER A 240 -9.40 -12.23 -3.92
CA SER A 240 -10.59 -11.96 -4.76
C SER A 240 -11.85 -11.77 -3.91
N LEU A 241 -11.98 -12.53 -2.83
CA LEU A 241 -13.07 -12.38 -1.87
C LEU A 241 -12.97 -11.03 -1.12
N TYR A 242 -11.76 -10.64 -0.69
CA TYR A 242 -11.53 -9.32 -0.09
C TYR A 242 -11.99 -8.20 -1.03
N VAL A 243 -11.55 -8.25 -2.29
CA VAL A 243 -11.92 -7.25 -3.31
C VAL A 243 -13.43 -7.18 -3.52
N THR A 244 -14.10 -8.34 -3.66
CA THR A 244 -15.55 -8.42 -3.84
C THR A 244 -16.30 -7.79 -2.66
N ARG A 245 -15.89 -8.09 -1.42
CA ARG A 245 -16.51 -7.55 -0.20
C ARG A 245 -16.22 -6.06 -0.03
N ALA A 246 -15.01 -5.61 -0.38
CA ALA A 246 -14.66 -4.19 -0.38
C ALA A 246 -15.54 -3.38 -1.34
N GLN A 247 -15.73 -3.87 -2.57
CA GLN A 247 -16.61 -3.27 -3.58
C GLN A 247 -18.07 -3.21 -3.13
N ALA A 248 -18.54 -4.24 -2.43
CA ALA A 248 -19.90 -4.29 -1.88
C ALA A 248 -20.09 -3.43 -0.61
N GLY A 249 -19.04 -2.79 -0.10
CA GLY A 249 -19.07 -2.01 1.15
C GLY A 249 -19.33 -2.85 2.40
N GLU A 250 -18.97 -4.13 2.36
CA GLU A 250 -19.25 -5.10 3.43
C GLU A 250 -18.13 -5.23 4.47
N ILE A 251 -16.95 -4.72 4.18
CA ILE A 251 -15.82 -4.72 5.11
C ILE A 251 -16.04 -3.64 6.16
N GLU A 252 -15.99 -4.00 7.44
CA GLU A 252 -16.05 -3.03 8.56
C GLU A 252 -14.71 -2.29 8.69
N VAL A 253 -13.63 -3.03 8.84
CA VAL A 253 -12.27 -2.52 8.93
C VAL A 253 -11.40 -3.29 7.94
N GLY A 254 -10.91 -2.59 6.92
CA GLY A 254 -10.01 -3.16 5.92
C GLY A 254 -8.55 -2.91 6.25
N VAL A 255 -7.66 -3.71 5.66
CA VAL A 255 -6.21 -3.50 5.74
C VAL A 255 -5.61 -3.57 4.35
N TRP A 256 -4.88 -2.52 4.00
CA TRP A 256 -4.12 -2.45 2.75
C TRP A 256 -2.85 -1.62 2.93
N GLY A 257 -2.17 -1.24 1.85
CA GLY A 257 -1.13 -0.23 1.85
C GLY A 257 -1.69 1.16 1.49
N PHE A 258 -1.02 2.22 1.91
CA PHE A 258 -1.22 3.55 1.34
C PHE A 258 -0.18 3.73 0.23
N ASP A 259 -0.48 3.12 -0.92
CA ASP A 259 0.42 2.96 -2.05
C ASP A 259 0.37 4.17 -3.02
N ARG A 260 1.26 4.19 -4.02
CA ARG A 260 1.23 5.09 -5.19
C ARG A 260 1.38 6.57 -4.86
N ASN A 261 2.22 6.85 -3.87
CA ASN A 261 2.40 8.20 -3.35
C ASN A 261 3.32 9.10 -4.17
N VAL A 262 4.15 8.53 -5.05
CA VAL A 262 5.16 9.26 -5.83
C VAL A 262 4.53 10.29 -6.76
N ALA A 263 3.39 9.95 -7.35
CA ALA A 263 2.64 10.79 -8.27
C ALA A 263 1.18 10.92 -7.85
N ILE A 264 0.95 11.34 -6.62
CA ILE A 264 -0.37 11.31 -5.94
C ILE A 264 -1.48 12.06 -6.70
N LEU A 265 -1.15 13.11 -7.46
CA LEU A 265 -2.13 13.81 -8.31
C LEU A 265 -2.60 12.96 -9.50
N SER A 266 -1.79 12.01 -9.98
CA SER A 266 -2.17 11.12 -11.08
C SER A 266 -2.98 9.92 -10.62
N ASP A 267 -2.86 9.53 -9.35
CA ASP A 267 -3.58 8.38 -8.76
C ASP A 267 -3.96 8.67 -7.29
N PRO A 268 -4.94 9.54 -7.06
CA PRO A 268 -5.39 9.93 -5.71
C PRO A 268 -6.37 8.94 -5.08
N GLY A 269 -6.58 7.78 -5.69
CA GLY A 269 -7.66 6.85 -5.34
C GLY A 269 -7.71 6.46 -3.86
N HIS A 270 -6.57 6.30 -3.21
CA HIS A 270 -6.49 6.02 -1.77
C HIS A 270 -7.00 7.19 -0.92
N LEU A 271 -6.63 8.44 -1.28
CA LEU A 271 -7.12 9.65 -0.60
C LEU A 271 -8.61 9.85 -0.80
N LEU A 272 -9.12 9.54 -1.99
CA LEU A 272 -10.54 9.71 -2.30
C LEU A 272 -11.40 8.52 -1.86
N GLY A 273 -10.78 7.41 -1.42
CA GLY A 273 -11.49 6.16 -1.13
C GLY A 273 -12.14 5.53 -2.37
N THR A 274 -11.67 5.88 -3.59
CA THR A 274 -12.29 5.47 -4.86
C THR A 274 -11.69 4.20 -5.46
N VAL A 275 -10.74 3.58 -4.78
CA VAL A 275 -10.14 2.30 -5.16
C VAL A 275 -10.54 1.21 -4.17
N VAL A 276 -10.63 -0.03 -4.65
CA VAL A 276 -11.05 -1.18 -3.82
C VAL A 276 -10.06 -1.50 -2.70
N GLU A 277 -8.83 -1.11 -2.87
CA GLU A 277 -7.76 -1.25 -1.90
C GLU A 277 -7.91 -0.29 -0.70
N ALA A 278 -8.73 0.75 -0.83
CA ALA A 278 -8.98 1.75 0.22
C ALA A 278 -10.45 1.81 0.65
N PRO A 279 -11.03 0.73 1.25
CA PRO A 279 -12.45 0.64 1.57
C PRO A 279 -12.85 1.46 2.80
N TRP A 280 -12.30 2.66 3.00
CA TRP A 280 -12.70 3.54 4.10
C TRP A 280 -13.96 4.34 3.81
N ALA A 281 -14.34 4.50 2.52
CA ALA A 281 -15.51 5.26 2.09
C ALA A 281 -16.23 4.65 0.87
N PRO A 282 -16.53 3.33 0.82
CA PRO A 282 -16.90 2.64 -0.42
C PRO A 282 -18.21 3.15 -1.03
N LEU A 283 -19.24 3.45 -0.25
CA LEU A 283 -20.52 3.94 -0.77
C LEU A 283 -20.44 5.42 -1.16
N TYR A 284 -19.64 6.23 -0.48
CA TYR A 284 -19.39 7.61 -0.85
C TYR A 284 -18.58 7.69 -2.16
N ALA A 285 -17.61 6.80 -2.33
CA ALA A 285 -16.86 6.65 -3.58
C ALA A 285 -17.77 6.23 -4.75
N THR A 286 -18.69 5.29 -4.51
CA THR A 286 -19.68 4.87 -5.50
C THR A 286 -20.57 6.04 -5.92
N TRP A 287 -21.06 6.83 -4.97
CA TRP A 287 -21.85 8.02 -5.24
C TRP A 287 -21.09 9.03 -6.10
N TYR A 288 -19.85 9.32 -5.75
CA TYR A 288 -19.01 10.24 -6.50
C TYR A 288 -18.72 9.73 -7.92
N ASN A 289 -18.31 8.49 -8.07
CA ASN A 289 -17.96 7.89 -9.37
C ASN A 289 -19.16 7.74 -10.32
N THR A 290 -20.37 7.62 -9.77
CA THR A 290 -21.62 7.49 -10.56
C THR A 290 -22.34 8.80 -10.78
N GLY A 291 -21.81 9.93 -10.31
CA GLY A 291 -22.48 11.23 -10.37
C GLY A 291 -23.79 11.25 -9.61
N GLY A 292 -23.85 10.61 -8.45
CA GLY A 292 -25.03 10.57 -7.57
C GLY A 292 -26.07 9.51 -7.92
N ARG A 293 -25.85 8.65 -8.93
CA ARG A 293 -26.81 7.62 -9.36
C ARG A 293 -26.78 6.34 -8.52
N GLY A 294 -25.77 6.16 -7.68
CA GLY A 294 -25.60 4.99 -6.81
C GLY A 294 -24.79 5.34 -5.58
N GLY A 295 -24.71 4.41 -4.64
CA GLY A 295 -23.98 4.62 -3.39
C GLY A 295 -24.75 5.50 -2.40
N GLU A 296 -24.04 6.26 -1.59
CA GLU A 296 -24.57 7.16 -0.56
C GLU A 296 -23.94 8.54 -0.68
N GLU A 297 -24.73 9.61 -0.59
CA GLU A 297 -24.20 10.97 -0.65
C GLU A 297 -23.34 11.28 0.57
N PRO A 298 -22.06 11.67 0.38
CA PRO A 298 -21.16 12.03 1.48
C PRO A 298 -21.58 13.33 2.16
N LYS A 299 -21.16 13.50 3.41
CA LYS A 299 -21.43 14.69 4.23
C LYS A 299 -20.13 15.25 4.80
N GLY A 300 -20.18 16.50 5.25
CA GLY A 300 -19.08 17.14 5.97
C GLY A 300 -17.75 17.12 5.24
N ASP A 301 -16.69 16.78 5.97
CA ASP A 301 -15.32 16.81 5.46
C ASP A 301 -15.10 15.84 4.27
N ILE A 302 -15.81 14.70 4.22
CA ILE A 302 -15.70 13.75 3.09
C ILE A 302 -16.32 14.34 1.81
N LYS A 303 -17.49 14.99 1.89
CA LYS A 303 -18.07 15.71 0.74
C LYS A 303 -17.10 16.79 0.26
N ARG A 304 -16.51 17.53 1.19
CA ARG A 304 -15.52 18.56 0.88
C ARG A 304 -14.30 18.03 0.12
N ILE A 305 -13.84 16.82 0.41
CA ILE A 305 -12.75 16.18 -0.36
C ILE A 305 -13.12 16.06 -1.83
N TYR A 306 -14.31 15.55 -2.16
CA TYR A 306 -14.74 15.40 -3.56
C TYR A 306 -14.92 16.73 -4.27
N GLU A 307 -15.50 17.73 -3.59
CA GLU A 307 -15.62 19.10 -4.13
C GLU A 307 -14.24 19.73 -4.43
N LEU A 308 -13.29 19.53 -3.54
CA LEU A 308 -11.91 19.99 -3.71
C LEU A 308 -11.23 19.26 -4.87
N TRP A 309 -11.43 17.94 -4.95
CA TRP A 309 -10.87 17.15 -6.04
C TRP A 309 -11.40 17.57 -7.41
N ASP A 310 -12.69 17.89 -7.51
CA ASP A 310 -13.25 18.44 -8.74
C ASP A 310 -12.60 19.78 -9.13
N LYS A 311 -12.30 20.63 -8.15
CA LYS A 311 -11.53 21.86 -8.39
C LYS A 311 -10.09 21.56 -8.81
N VAL A 312 -9.43 20.58 -8.20
CA VAL A 312 -8.08 20.14 -8.62
C VAL A 312 -8.08 19.74 -10.09
N LYS A 313 -9.05 18.93 -10.53
CA LYS A 313 -9.15 18.46 -11.91
C LYS A 313 -9.43 19.58 -12.93
N SER A 314 -10.15 20.62 -12.53
CA SER A 314 -10.60 21.69 -13.42
C SER A 314 -9.74 22.96 -13.39
N THR A 315 -8.74 23.04 -12.50
CA THR A 315 -7.91 24.24 -12.33
C THR A 315 -6.61 24.11 -13.11
N ILE A 316 -6.39 25.03 -14.06
CA ILE A 316 -5.16 25.09 -14.88
C ILE A 316 -4.01 25.72 -14.10
N ASP A 317 -4.28 26.74 -13.29
CA ASP A 317 -3.25 27.39 -12.47
C ASP A 317 -2.70 26.40 -11.42
N GLU A 318 -1.43 26.10 -11.54
CA GLU A 318 -0.75 25.11 -10.71
C GLU A 318 -0.77 25.47 -9.22
N LYS A 319 -0.51 26.75 -8.89
CA LYS A 319 -0.49 27.20 -7.49
C LYS A 319 -1.87 27.08 -6.84
N GLN A 320 -2.91 27.40 -7.59
CA GLN A 320 -4.29 27.29 -7.09
C GLN A 320 -4.73 25.83 -6.98
N ARG A 321 -4.37 24.99 -7.96
CA ARG A 321 -4.61 23.54 -7.91
C ARG A 321 -3.95 22.92 -6.68
N ASP A 322 -2.69 23.26 -6.42
CA ASP A 322 -1.93 22.75 -5.27
C ASP A 322 -2.52 23.20 -3.93
N ARG A 323 -3.10 24.41 -3.86
CA ARG A 323 -3.83 24.85 -2.65
C ARG A 323 -5.04 23.95 -2.38
N TYR A 324 -5.85 23.66 -3.39
CA TYR A 324 -6.99 22.75 -3.23
C TYR A 324 -6.56 21.35 -2.81
N PHE A 325 -5.47 20.84 -3.37
CA PHE A 325 -4.98 19.52 -2.98
C PHE A 325 -4.42 19.51 -1.56
N LYS A 326 -3.73 20.55 -1.12
CA LYS A 326 -3.29 20.71 0.27
C LYS A 326 -4.45 20.76 1.26
N GLU A 327 -5.60 21.32 0.87
CA GLU A 327 -6.80 21.25 1.71
C GLU A 327 -7.27 19.79 1.89
N ILE A 328 -7.23 18.96 0.85
CA ILE A 328 -7.54 17.51 0.96
C ILE A 328 -6.58 16.83 1.95
N ILE A 329 -5.29 17.10 1.86
CA ILE A 329 -4.27 16.58 2.79
C ILE A 329 -4.59 17.00 4.23
N ASN A 330 -4.91 18.28 4.46
CA ASN A 330 -5.28 18.78 5.78
C ASN A 330 -6.54 18.11 6.36
N LEU A 331 -7.49 17.76 5.51
CA LEU A 331 -8.68 17.00 5.92
C LEU A 331 -8.31 15.57 6.35
N HIS A 332 -7.40 14.89 5.64
CA HIS A 332 -6.87 13.59 6.05
C HIS A 332 -6.08 13.66 7.35
N LYS A 333 -5.16 14.61 7.47
CA LYS A 333 -4.39 14.86 8.71
C LYS A 333 -5.30 15.08 9.91
N LYS A 334 -6.37 15.87 9.74
CA LYS A 334 -7.35 16.17 10.80
C LYS A 334 -8.16 14.94 11.21
N ASN A 335 -8.57 14.12 10.26
CA ASN A 335 -9.60 13.10 10.46
C ASN A 335 -9.10 11.67 10.67
N ILE A 336 -7.88 11.35 10.21
CA ILE A 336 -7.25 10.03 10.36
C ILE A 336 -8.20 8.89 9.88
N TRP A 337 -8.76 9.00 8.68
CA TRP A 337 -9.61 7.94 8.11
C TRP A 337 -8.82 6.65 7.80
N MET A 338 -7.53 6.80 7.56
CA MET A 338 -6.58 5.72 7.37
C MET A 338 -5.53 5.80 8.48
N ILE A 339 -5.36 4.73 9.24
CA ILE A 339 -4.37 4.63 10.32
C ILE A 339 -3.14 3.93 9.75
N GLY A 340 -2.05 4.66 9.55
CA GLY A 340 -0.78 4.11 9.14
C GLY A 340 -0.01 3.50 10.29
N ILE A 341 0.82 2.51 9.98
CA ILE A 341 1.65 1.81 10.97
C ILE A 341 3.13 2.02 10.68
N VAL A 342 3.65 1.46 9.59
CA VAL A 342 5.02 1.61 9.12
C VAL A 342 4.98 1.92 7.65
N GLY A 343 5.78 2.86 7.18
CA GLY A 343 5.89 3.20 5.76
C GLY A 343 7.33 3.15 5.28
N GLU A 344 7.53 3.44 4.01
CA GLU A 344 8.84 3.53 3.36
C GLU A 344 9.75 2.29 3.58
N VAL A 345 9.14 1.12 3.83
CA VAL A 345 9.88 -0.15 3.97
C VAL A 345 10.57 -0.46 2.64
N PRO A 346 11.89 -0.72 2.62
CA PRO A 346 12.59 -0.94 1.37
C PRO A 346 12.07 -2.16 0.58
N GLN A 347 11.89 -1.99 -0.73
CA GLN A 347 11.71 -3.11 -1.64
C GLN A 347 13.03 -3.84 -1.86
N LEU A 348 13.05 -5.14 -1.62
CA LEU A 348 14.22 -5.96 -1.88
C LEU A 348 14.34 -6.27 -3.37
N ILE A 349 15.55 -6.14 -3.90
CA ILE A 349 15.91 -6.53 -5.26
C ILE A 349 17.06 -7.53 -5.18
N VAL A 350 16.90 -8.69 -5.77
CA VAL A 350 18.00 -9.64 -6.01
C VAL A 350 18.50 -9.46 -7.43
N ALA A 351 19.81 -9.34 -7.62
CA ALA A 351 20.42 -9.28 -8.94
C ALA A 351 21.75 -10.05 -8.97
N LYS A 352 21.97 -10.89 -10.00
CA LYS A 352 23.25 -11.58 -10.19
C LYS A 352 24.43 -10.62 -10.19
N ASN A 353 25.56 -11.05 -9.65
CA ASN A 353 26.74 -10.19 -9.51
C ASN A 353 27.32 -9.73 -10.85
N ASN A 354 27.16 -10.51 -11.90
CA ASN A 354 27.57 -10.13 -13.26
C ASN A 354 26.47 -9.40 -14.07
N PHE A 355 25.24 -9.28 -13.55
CA PHE A 355 24.17 -8.53 -14.18
C PHE A 355 24.25 -7.06 -13.78
N ARG A 356 24.54 -6.18 -14.72
CA ARG A 356 25.02 -4.81 -14.49
C ARG A 356 24.01 -3.74 -14.95
N ASN A 357 24.30 -2.48 -14.62
CA ASN A 357 23.46 -1.29 -14.83
C ASN A 357 22.19 -1.24 -14.00
N ILE A 358 22.05 -2.06 -12.99
CA ILE A 358 20.93 -1.97 -12.04
C ILE A 358 21.30 -0.94 -10.97
N PRO A 359 20.54 0.16 -10.80
CA PRO A 359 20.82 1.19 -9.80
C PRO A 359 20.74 0.64 -8.36
N ASP A 360 21.59 1.14 -7.47
CA ASP A 360 21.64 0.69 -6.08
C ASP A 360 20.50 1.24 -5.21
N GLY A 361 19.98 2.43 -5.51
CA GLY A 361 18.99 3.13 -4.69
C GLY A 361 17.92 3.82 -5.53
N LEU A 362 17.21 3.06 -6.36
CA LEU A 362 16.12 3.60 -7.18
C LEU A 362 14.80 3.55 -6.41
N LEU A 363 13.99 4.59 -6.54
CA LEU A 363 12.63 4.60 -5.99
C LEU A 363 11.78 3.51 -6.67
N TRP A 364 11.17 2.64 -5.85
CA TRP A 364 10.24 1.60 -6.30
C TRP A 364 8.80 2.03 -6.05
N ASP A 365 7.97 2.06 -7.10
CA ASP A 365 6.55 2.38 -7.00
C ASP A 365 5.81 1.89 -8.26
N ASP A 366 4.55 1.51 -8.09
CA ASP A 366 3.70 1.06 -9.20
C ASP A 366 3.40 2.18 -10.21
N ASN A 367 3.29 3.44 -9.77
CA ASN A 367 2.99 4.57 -10.66
C ASN A 367 4.14 4.87 -11.64
N ILE A 368 5.36 4.66 -11.22
CA ILE A 368 6.54 4.82 -12.09
C ILE A 368 6.94 3.53 -12.79
N ARG A 369 6.12 2.48 -12.63
CA ARG A 369 6.28 1.18 -13.30
C ARG A 369 7.62 0.53 -13.04
N SER A 370 8.08 0.52 -11.79
CA SER A 370 9.31 -0.18 -11.42
C SER A 370 9.26 -1.67 -11.85
N PRO A 371 10.35 -2.24 -12.38
CA PRO A 371 11.69 -1.66 -12.56
C PRO A 371 11.90 -0.90 -13.89
N LYS A 372 10.86 -0.51 -14.62
CA LYS A 372 10.98 0.18 -15.90
C LYS A 372 11.75 1.52 -15.78
N ASN A 373 11.60 2.20 -14.64
CA ASN A 373 12.34 3.42 -14.32
C ASN A 373 13.87 3.20 -14.18
N ALA A 374 14.31 1.96 -13.96
CA ALA A 374 15.73 1.57 -13.97
C ALA A 374 16.32 1.44 -15.38
N ARG A 375 15.52 1.65 -16.42
CA ARG A 375 15.95 1.51 -17.81
C ARG A 375 16.51 0.11 -18.14
N PRO A 376 15.73 -0.98 -17.97
CA PRO A 376 16.23 -2.34 -18.14
C PRO A 376 16.76 -2.63 -19.55
N GLU A 377 16.39 -1.83 -20.54
CA GLU A 377 16.98 -1.91 -21.89
C GLU A 377 18.51 -1.68 -21.93
N GLN A 378 19.07 -1.10 -20.86
CA GLN A 378 20.52 -0.85 -20.70
C GLN A 378 21.20 -1.89 -19.80
N PHE A 379 20.49 -2.89 -19.30
CA PHE A 379 21.08 -3.94 -18.48
C PHE A 379 21.89 -4.89 -19.36
N PHE A 380 23.02 -5.40 -18.81
CA PHE A 380 23.89 -6.31 -19.54
C PHE A 380 24.59 -7.27 -18.60
N PHE A 381 25.09 -8.38 -19.15
CA PHE A 381 25.95 -9.30 -18.43
C PHE A 381 27.42 -8.95 -18.65
N LYS A 382 28.14 -8.65 -17.55
CA LYS A 382 29.59 -8.54 -17.59
C LYS A 382 30.18 -9.95 -17.79
N LYS A 383 30.98 -10.12 -18.81
CA LYS A 383 31.77 -11.35 -19.06
C LYS A 383 32.89 -11.50 -18.06
#